data_a769b7c08f4468e98d382c0fa39423fd
#
_entry.id   a769b7c08f4468e98d382c0fa39423fd
#
_cell.length_a   1.000
_cell.length_b   1.000
_cell.length_c   1.000
_cell.angle_alpha   90.00
_cell.angle_beta   90.00
_cell.angle_gamma   90.00
#
_symmetry.space_group_name_H-M   'P 1'
#
loop_
_entity.id
_entity.type
_entity.pdbx_description
1 polymer ?
#
loop_
_entity_poly.entity_id
_entity_poly.type
_entity_poly.pdbx_seq_one_letter_code
_entity_poly.pdbx_strand_id
1 'polypeptide(L)'
;MKKLLSPVLLTAVMLAAAVMPLHAQLTADQKAFEMQVLASLYAKQYAPYEWKRDVMKFDLLDLGPWVAKARAAKDDLDFYQVMAEYVGSLNDAHDTYFNQSDFTAELPFNVDIYDGKVLIDVVIRSLLPLKDYPFDIGDELISIDGKSVADIITDLSKIDSYANPLSTRRWAADKLTFRWQGQLPRASELGDTADVLIKLKSGETAAYKIKWIKSGTPVKKIGPVPGPRLARSARDAKTASKTTTPLEQALAEQPSYMRMSLRMQYLMARPKRLVPHTDEDATGASPIPDSNPATGNDQLPQTGEIKAAVNGNDSLVPVFSLPTGFTRRLGAGRNDYFYSGTFAAQGKRIGYIRIADFQPLPFSLLSLAIRQFNTEMTFMNANTDGLVVDVMRNPGGFGCYSESLFQNITTKPFRTIAEELRPTLTDVISIEQQYSDAVSFGATQNELAWLGGIKRDIESAYSENRGRTGPLPICDLTLDIQPAANSAGAPTGYAKPAILLVDEFTTSAGDVFAALFQDNKRGPLVGMRTAGAGGSVLQGISAGFYSEGSTSITAGMLVRPSTVNVAGFPATNYIENVGVQPDIKVDYMTQSNLTGKGADFVQAFTNAMVEEINRPK
;
A
#
# COMPACT_ATOMS: atom_id res chain seq x y z
N MET A 1 -43.40 -68.46 9.99
CA MET A 1 -43.56 -67.18 9.22
C MET A 1 -42.27 -66.39 9.30
N LYS A 2 -41.42 -66.53 8.31
CA LYS A 2 -40.15 -65.77 8.19
C LYS A 2 -40.43 -64.47 7.41
N LYS A 3 -40.25 -63.30 8.03
CA LYS A 3 -40.37 -62.03 7.35
C LYS A 3 -39.06 -61.74 6.59
N LEU A 4 -39.15 -61.68 5.29
CA LEU A 4 -38.12 -61.21 4.41
C LEU A 4 -37.95 -59.69 4.63
N LEU A 5 -36.81 -59.28 5.11
CA LEU A 5 -36.41 -57.88 5.14
C LEU A 5 -36.02 -57.45 3.69
N SER A 6 -36.65 -56.40 3.24
CA SER A 6 -36.58 -55.88 1.86
C SER A 6 -35.19 -55.39 1.52
N PRO A 7 -34.61 -55.72 0.33
CA PRO A 7 -33.28 -55.29 -0.08
C PRO A 7 -33.17 -53.77 -0.37
N VAL A 8 -34.27 -53.03 -0.31
CA VAL A 8 -34.31 -51.57 -0.57
C VAL A 8 -33.64 -50.74 0.55
N LEU A 9 -33.58 -51.28 1.78
CA LEU A 9 -32.98 -50.56 2.91
C LEU A 9 -31.45 -50.60 2.90
N LEU A 10 -30.85 -51.63 2.30
CA LEU A 10 -29.39 -51.76 2.21
C LEU A 10 -28.77 -50.85 1.12
N THR A 11 -29.53 -50.60 0.04
CA THR A 11 -29.09 -49.71 -1.05
C THR A 11 -29.14 -48.23 -0.66
N ALA A 12 -30.09 -47.82 0.18
CA ALA A 12 -30.22 -46.46 0.69
C ALA A 12 -29.08 -46.10 1.69
N VAL A 13 -28.60 -47.07 2.47
CA VAL A 13 -27.48 -46.85 3.40
C VAL A 13 -26.12 -46.75 2.66
N MET A 14 -25.94 -47.47 1.56
CA MET A 14 -24.71 -47.35 0.75
C MET A 14 -24.68 -46.08 -0.12
N LEU A 15 -25.84 -45.53 -0.53
CA LEU A 15 -25.86 -44.24 -1.24
C LEU A 15 -25.67 -43.03 -0.30
N ALA A 16 -26.01 -43.14 0.97
CA ALA A 16 -25.81 -42.07 1.95
C ALA A 16 -24.34 -41.98 2.45
N ALA A 17 -23.56 -43.06 2.32
CA ALA A 17 -22.14 -43.05 2.67
C ALA A 17 -21.23 -42.46 1.58
N ALA A 18 -21.74 -42.12 0.39
CA ALA A 18 -20.97 -41.65 -0.75
C ALA A 18 -20.96 -40.12 -0.95
N VAL A 19 -21.53 -39.36 -0.03
CA VAL A 19 -21.53 -37.88 -0.12
C VAL A 19 -21.02 -37.26 1.19
N MET A 20 -19.90 -37.78 1.70
CA MET A 20 -19.03 -36.92 2.47
C MET A 20 -18.16 -36.15 1.46
N PRO A 21 -18.13 -34.82 1.51
CA PRO A 21 -17.12 -34.09 0.73
C PRO A 21 -15.75 -34.57 1.23
N LEU A 22 -15.11 -35.44 0.47
CA LEU A 22 -13.70 -35.72 0.62
C LEU A 22 -13.01 -34.37 0.38
N HIS A 23 -12.53 -33.75 1.43
CA HIS A 23 -11.63 -32.61 1.34
C HIS A 23 -10.33 -33.15 0.73
N ALA A 24 -10.34 -33.30 -0.58
CA ALA A 24 -9.20 -33.81 -1.32
C ALA A 24 -8.18 -32.69 -1.44
N GLN A 25 -6.95 -32.99 -1.05
CA GLN A 25 -5.78 -32.20 -1.37
C GLN A 25 -5.69 -32.00 -2.90
N LEU A 26 -5.21 -30.85 -3.37
CA LEU A 26 -4.98 -30.60 -4.79
C LEU A 26 -4.04 -31.66 -5.39
N THR A 27 -4.41 -32.21 -6.52
CA THR A 27 -3.52 -33.12 -7.27
C THR A 27 -2.34 -32.37 -7.85
N ALA A 28 -1.26 -33.07 -8.20
CA ALA A 28 -0.09 -32.48 -8.83
C ALA A 28 -0.45 -31.74 -10.15
N ASP A 29 -1.40 -32.30 -10.93
CA ASP A 29 -1.86 -31.66 -12.16
C ASP A 29 -2.72 -30.42 -11.91
N GLN A 30 -3.54 -30.41 -10.88
CA GLN A 30 -4.27 -29.22 -10.46
C GLN A 30 -3.33 -28.11 -10.00
N LYS A 31 -2.32 -28.42 -9.18
CA LYS A 31 -1.30 -27.48 -8.74
C LYS A 31 -0.52 -26.89 -9.92
N ALA A 32 -0.15 -27.71 -10.89
CA ALA A 32 0.51 -27.25 -12.13
C ALA A 32 -0.39 -26.33 -12.96
N PHE A 33 -1.67 -26.69 -13.08
CA PHE A 33 -2.65 -25.88 -13.80
C PHE A 33 -2.87 -24.51 -13.11
N GLU A 34 -2.99 -24.49 -11.80
CA GLU A 34 -3.12 -23.25 -11.02
C GLU A 34 -1.93 -22.30 -11.23
N MET A 35 -0.70 -22.82 -11.25
CA MET A 35 0.48 -22.03 -11.57
C MET A 35 0.40 -21.41 -12.96
N GLN A 36 -0.08 -22.16 -13.97
CA GLN A 36 -0.27 -21.64 -15.30
C GLN A 36 -1.39 -20.59 -15.39
N VAL A 37 -2.47 -20.76 -14.61
CA VAL A 37 -3.56 -19.77 -14.49
C VAL A 37 -3.01 -18.46 -13.92
N LEU A 38 -2.28 -18.53 -12.80
CA LEU A 38 -1.68 -17.35 -12.18
C LEU A 38 -0.75 -16.60 -13.15
N ALA A 39 0.18 -17.35 -13.79
CA ALA A 39 1.09 -16.76 -14.77
C ALA A 39 0.36 -16.13 -15.96
N SER A 40 -0.74 -16.74 -16.40
CA SER A 40 -1.58 -16.21 -17.49
C SER A 40 -2.25 -14.89 -17.14
N LEU A 41 -2.62 -14.68 -15.87
CA LEU A 41 -3.16 -13.40 -15.41
C LEU A 41 -2.11 -12.30 -15.54
N TYR A 42 -0.89 -12.56 -15.06
CA TYR A 42 0.23 -11.63 -15.17
C TYR A 42 0.62 -11.38 -16.63
N ALA A 43 0.73 -12.41 -17.45
CA ALA A 43 1.07 -12.29 -18.88
C ALA A 43 0.15 -11.32 -19.63
N LYS A 44 -1.13 -11.25 -19.23
CA LYS A 44 -2.14 -10.43 -19.91
C LYS A 44 -2.27 -9.01 -19.34
N GLN A 45 -1.98 -8.82 -18.05
CA GLN A 45 -2.36 -7.61 -17.35
C GLN A 45 -1.18 -6.88 -16.69
N TYR A 46 -0.02 -7.53 -16.54
CA TYR A 46 1.12 -6.99 -15.84
C TYR A 46 1.86 -5.96 -16.69
N ALA A 47 1.70 -4.68 -16.39
CA ALA A 47 2.31 -3.61 -17.17
C ALA A 47 3.84 -3.57 -17.09
N PRO A 48 4.50 -3.89 -15.96
CA PRO A 48 5.96 -3.88 -15.88
C PRO A 48 6.68 -5.06 -16.56
N TYR A 49 5.99 -5.96 -17.28
CA TYR A 49 6.57 -7.19 -17.81
C TYR A 49 7.91 -6.98 -18.54
N GLU A 50 7.94 -6.07 -19.52
CA GLU A 50 9.15 -5.82 -20.32
C GLU A 50 10.27 -5.22 -19.45
N TRP A 51 9.93 -4.35 -18.51
CA TRP A 51 10.86 -3.78 -17.56
C TRP A 51 11.49 -4.87 -16.66
N LYS A 52 10.69 -5.78 -16.11
CA LYS A 52 11.19 -6.88 -15.28
C LYS A 52 12.08 -7.84 -16.10
N ARG A 53 11.68 -8.19 -17.31
CA ARG A 53 12.47 -9.05 -18.19
C ARG A 53 13.79 -8.41 -18.60
N ASP A 54 13.75 -7.16 -19.08
CA ASP A 54 14.89 -6.53 -19.73
C ASP A 54 15.87 -5.88 -18.73
N VAL A 55 15.36 -5.32 -17.63
CA VAL A 55 16.16 -4.62 -16.62
C VAL A 55 16.42 -5.50 -15.40
N MET A 56 15.37 -6.11 -14.83
CA MET A 56 15.49 -6.95 -13.63
C MET A 56 15.92 -8.37 -13.91
N LYS A 57 15.99 -8.77 -15.20
CA LYS A 57 16.38 -10.13 -15.67
C LYS A 57 15.47 -11.25 -15.16
N PHE A 58 14.22 -10.94 -14.94
CA PHE A 58 13.19 -11.89 -14.56
C PHE A 58 12.16 -12.05 -15.68
N ASP A 59 12.08 -13.25 -16.25
CA ASP A 59 11.05 -13.59 -17.24
C ASP A 59 9.92 -14.38 -16.57
N LEU A 60 8.78 -13.71 -16.38
CA LEU A 60 7.59 -14.31 -15.78
C LEU A 60 7.01 -15.47 -16.63
N LEU A 61 7.40 -15.59 -17.91
CA LEU A 61 6.96 -16.67 -18.81
C LEU A 61 7.89 -17.88 -18.81
N ASP A 62 9.04 -17.84 -18.14
CA ASP A 62 9.85 -19.02 -17.86
C ASP A 62 9.20 -19.88 -16.77
N LEU A 63 8.12 -20.57 -17.14
CA LEU A 63 7.25 -21.30 -16.21
C LEU A 63 7.72 -22.71 -15.88
N GLY A 64 8.63 -23.29 -16.66
CA GLY A 64 9.06 -24.67 -16.47
C GLY A 64 9.46 -25.00 -15.05
N PRO A 65 10.39 -24.27 -14.44
CA PRO A 65 10.81 -24.48 -13.03
C PRO A 65 9.67 -24.32 -12.03
N TRP A 66 8.78 -23.33 -12.21
CA TRP A 66 7.68 -23.05 -11.31
C TRP A 66 6.59 -24.10 -11.36
N VAL A 67 6.21 -24.56 -12.54
CA VAL A 67 5.28 -25.68 -12.75
C VAL A 67 5.84 -26.96 -12.12
N ALA A 68 7.14 -27.22 -12.25
CA ALA A 68 7.78 -28.36 -11.61
C ALA A 68 7.73 -28.27 -10.08
N LYS A 69 8.04 -27.11 -9.51
CA LYS A 69 7.91 -26.87 -8.06
C LYS A 69 6.48 -27.06 -7.57
N ALA A 70 5.49 -26.51 -8.29
CA ALA A 70 4.08 -26.63 -7.93
C ALA A 70 3.62 -28.10 -7.94
N ARG A 71 4.02 -28.89 -8.95
CA ARG A 71 3.74 -30.34 -8.99
C ARG A 71 4.36 -31.11 -7.85
N ALA A 72 5.58 -30.72 -7.45
CA ALA A 72 6.34 -31.38 -6.39
C ALA A 72 5.94 -30.96 -4.96
N ALA A 73 5.07 -29.97 -4.82
CA ALA A 73 4.60 -29.49 -3.53
C ALA A 73 3.94 -30.61 -2.72
N LYS A 74 4.46 -30.87 -1.51
CA LYS A 74 4.05 -32.02 -0.68
C LYS A 74 2.62 -31.96 -0.20
N ASP A 75 2.17 -30.75 0.10
CA ASP A 75 0.83 -30.43 0.56
C ASP A 75 0.36 -29.10 -0.08
N ASP A 76 -0.81 -28.66 0.32
CA ASP A 76 -1.39 -27.45 -0.22
C ASP A 76 -0.75 -26.16 0.35
N LEU A 77 -0.18 -26.22 1.55
CA LEU A 77 0.55 -25.09 2.12
C LEU A 77 1.88 -24.88 1.39
N ASP A 78 2.61 -25.97 1.06
CA ASP A 78 3.78 -25.90 0.17
C ASP A 78 3.42 -25.31 -1.19
N PHE A 79 2.28 -25.71 -1.75
CA PHE A 79 1.80 -25.18 -3.02
C PHE A 79 1.53 -23.68 -2.93
N TYR A 80 0.85 -23.20 -1.89
CA TYR A 80 0.63 -21.76 -1.69
C TYR A 80 1.94 -21.00 -1.53
N GLN A 81 2.92 -21.60 -0.87
CA GLN A 81 4.23 -20.97 -0.76
C GLN A 81 4.92 -20.82 -2.13
N VAL A 82 4.83 -21.83 -3.00
CA VAL A 82 5.36 -21.75 -4.37
C VAL A 82 4.66 -20.63 -5.17
N MET A 83 3.34 -20.48 -5.02
CA MET A 83 2.59 -19.40 -5.66
C MET A 83 3.04 -18.02 -5.14
N ALA A 84 3.21 -17.87 -3.83
CA ALA A 84 3.68 -16.63 -3.23
C ALA A 84 5.14 -16.30 -3.63
N GLU A 85 6.03 -17.30 -3.69
CA GLU A 85 7.41 -17.13 -4.17
C GLU A 85 7.46 -16.72 -5.65
N TYR A 86 6.55 -17.24 -6.48
CA TYR A 86 6.46 -16.82 -7.89
C TYR A 86 6.11 -15.34 -7.99
N VAL A 87 5.09 -14.89 -7.27
CA VAL A 87 4.69 -13.48 -7.26
C VAL A 87 5.81 -12.61 -6.64
N GLY A 88 6.40 -13.04 -5.51
CA GLY A 88 7.54 -12.35 -4.90
C GLY A 88 8.74 -12.18 -5.84
N SER A 89 8.94 -13.11 -6.79
CA SER A 89 10.03 -13.03 -7.77
C SER A 89 9.85 -11.88 -8.78
N LEU A 90 8.65 -11.31 -8.92
CA LEU A 90 8.41 -10.11 -9.73
C LEU A 90 9.14 -8.88 -9.17
N ASN A 91 9.52 -8.90 -7.90
CA ASN A 91 10.14 -7.76 -7.23
C ASN A 91 9.33 -6.47 -7.42
N ASP A 92 8.05 -6.55 -7.12
CA ASP A 92 7.05 -5.49 -7.27
C ASP A 92 6.34 -5.26 -5.95
N ALA A 93 6.32 -4.02 -5.47
CA ALA A 93 5.73 -3.69 -4.17
C ALA A 93 4.20 -3.76 -4.15
N HIS A 94 3.56 -3.79 -5.32
CA HIS A 94 2.10 -3.88 -5.44
C HIS A 94 1.59 -5.31 -5.58
N ASP A 95 2.49 -6.27 -5.90
CA ASP A 95 2.10 -7.63 -6.25
C ASP A 95 2.34 -8.57 -5.09
N THR A 96 1.28 -9.14 -4.57
CA THR A 96 1.32 -10.10 -3.46
C THR A 96 0.30 -11.21 -3.70
N TYR A 97 0.67 -12.44 -3.36
CA TYR A 97 -0.23 -13.57 -3.36
C TYR A 97 -0.77 -13.84 -1.95
N PHE A 98 -2.08 -14.00 -1.85
CA PHE A 98 -2.76 -14.25 -0.58
C PHE A 98 -3.59 -15.53 -0.65
N ASN A 99 -3.59 -16.30 0.44
CA ASN A 99 -4.65 -17.24 0.73
C ASN A 99 -5.69 -16.58 1.67
N GLN A 100 -6.84 -17.20 1.84
CA GLN A 100 -7.96 -16.62 2.61
C GLN A 100 -7.90 -16.87 4.13
N SER A 101 -6.72 -17.08 4.69
CA SER A 101 -6.57 -17.27 6.12
C SER A 101 -6.56 -15.94 6.87
N ASP A 102 -7.31 -15.89 7.97
CA ASP A 102 -7.27 -14.80 8.96
C ASP A 102 -6.33 -15.12 10.15
N PHE A 103 -5.66 -16.28 10.12
CA PHE A 103 -4.78 -16.70 11.21
C PHE A 103 -3.54 -15.83 11.30
N THR A 104 -3.24 -15.36 12.52
CA THR A 104 -2.02 -14.63 12.87
C THR A 104 -1.32 -15.25 14.08
N ALA A 105 -0.01 -15.09 14.13
CA ALA A 105 0.81 -15.39 15.31
C ALA A 105 1.78 -14.22 15.54
N GLU A 106 1.85 -13.72 16.77
CA GLU A 106 2.65 -12.54 17.12
C GLU A 106 3.45 -12.76 18.40
N LEU A 107 4.69 -12.27 18.41
CA LEU A 107 5.50 -12.14 19.62
C LEU A 107 5.26 -10.77 20.26
N PRO A 108 5.24 -10.66 21.61
CA PRO A 108 4.94 -9.41 22.29
C PRO A 108 6.14 -8.43 22.34
N PHE A 109 6.90 -8.39 21.25
CA PHE A 109 7.92 -7.38 20.96
C PHE A 109 8.08 -7.25 19.44
N ASN A 110 8.55 -6.10 18.98
CA ASN A 110 8.81 -5.88 17.56
C ASN A 110 10.29 -5.57 17.32
N VAL A 111 10.69 -5.76 16.08
CA VAL A 111 12.04 -5.50 15.61
C VAL A 111 12.03 -4.83 14.26
N ASP A 112 13.07 -4.05 13.96
CA ASP A 112 13.37 -3.57 12.61
C ASP A 112 14.90 -3.52 12.41
N ILE A 113 15.34 -3.14 11.21
CA ILE A 113 16.77 -3.11 10.86
C ILE A 113 17.33 -1.70 11.10
N TYR A 114 18.21 -1.56 12.07
CA TYR A 114 18.93 -0.32 12.41
C TYR A 114 20.43 -0.55 12.28
N ASP A 115 21.14 0.30 11.53
CA ASP A 115 22.58 0.12 11.21
C ASP A 115 22.90 -1.29 10.70
N GLY A 116 21.98 -1.91 9.95
CA GLY A 116 22.13 -3.25 9.40
C GLY A 116 21.89 -4.41 10.38
N LYS A 117 21.61 -4.12 11.66
CA LYS A 117 21.29 -5.09 12.72
C LYS A 117 19.78 -5.16 12.96
N VAL A 118 19.30 -6.32 13.37
CA VAL A 118 17.90 -6.50 13.77
C VAL A 118 17.78 -6.12 15.25
N LEU A 119 17.29 -4.91 15.51
CA LEU A 119 17.16 -4.39 16.87
C LEU A 119 15.70 -4.40 17.32
N ILE A 120 15.50 -4.64 18.60
CA ILE A 120 14.20 -4.52 19.26
C ILE A 120 13.85 -3.03 19.30
N ASP A 121 12.67 -2.67 18.81
CA ASP A 121 12.15 -1.30 18.80
C ASP A 121 10.88 -1.12 19.64
N VAL A 122 10.20 -2.22 20.00
CA VAL A 122 9.08 -2.23 20.95
C VAL A 122 9.13 -3.45 21.84
N VAL A 123 8.76 -3.27 23.11
CA VAL A 123 8.51 -4.35 24.06
C VAL A 123 7.19 -4.12 24.77
N ILE A 124 6.26 -5.06 24.68
CA ILE A 124 4.98 -5.02 25.39
C ILE A 124 5.18 -5.47 26.83
N ARG A 125 5.52 -4.56 27.72
CA ARG A 125 5.89 -4.84 29.10
C ARG A 125 4.82 -5.48 29.97
N SER A 126 3.54 -5.33 29.61
CA SER A 126 2.44 -6.06 30.27
C SER A 126 2.49 -7.57 30.04
N LEU A 127 3.10 -8.01 28.93
CA LEU A 127 3.26 -9.42 28.55
C LEU A 127 4.69 -9.93 28.77
N LEU A 128 5.67 -9.02 28.76
CA LEU A 128 7.09 -9.30 28.99
C LEU A 128 7.61 -8.46 30.16
N PRO A 129 7.30 -8.83 31.41
CA PRO A 129 7.74 -8.09 32.58
C PRO A 129 9.27 -8.00 32.65
N LEU A 130 9.82 -6.84 32.99
CA LEU A 130 11.27 -6.58 33.00
C LEU A 130 12.06 -7.55 33.89
N LYS A 131 11.46 -8.05 34.96
CA LYS A 131 12.07 -9.01 35.87
C LYS A 131 12.44 -10.34 35.17
N ASP A 132 11.57 -10.80 34.28
CA ASP A 132 11.71 -12.10 33.61
C ASP A 132 12.32 -11.95 32.21
N TYR A 133 12.16 -10.75 31.62
CA TYR A 133 12.60 -10.40 30.26
C TYR A 133 13.35 -9.06 30.28
N PRO A 134 14.61 -9.05 30.74
CA PRO A 134 15.36 -7.81 30.97
C PRO A 134 15.84 -7.11 29.70
N PHE A 135 15.67 -7.70 28.52
CA PHE A 135 15.99 -7.04 27.25
C PHE A 135 15.11 -5.84 26.98
N ASP A 136 15.59 -4.86 26.21
CA ASP A 136 14.91 -3.60 25.95
C ASP A 136 15.15 -3.07 24.53
N ILE A 137 14.53 -1.95 24.20
CA ILE A 137 14.71 -1.24 22.92
C ILE A 137 16.19 -1.02 22.64
N GLY A 138 16.64 -1.42 21.45
CA GLY A 138 18.02 -1.33 20.99
C GLY A 138 18.89 -2.56 21.30
N ASP A 139 18.36 -3.59 21.98
CA ASP A 139 18.99 -4.91 22.04
C ASP A 139 18.82 -5.66 20.71
N GLU A 140 19.77 -6.54 20.37
CA GLU A 140 19.87 -7.20 19.06
C GLU A 140 19.24 -8.59 19.10
N LEU A 141 18.24 -8.86 18.24
CA LEU A 141 17.71 -10.20 18.02
C LEU A 141 18.67 -10.99 17.12
N ILE A 142 19.18 -12.12 17.60
CA ILE A 142 20.19 -12.94 16.91
C ILE A 142 19.55 -14.12 16.18
N SER A 143 18.67 -14.87 16.85
CA SER A 143 18.02 -16.05 16.28
C SER A 143 16.64 -16.31 16.86
N ILE A 144 15.82 -17.03 16.10
CA ILE A 144 14.53 -17.59 16.52
C ILE A 144 14.53 -19.07 16.22
N ASP A 145 14.21 -19.90 17.20
CA ASP A 145 14.14 -21.37 17.10
C ASP A 145 15.44 -21.97 16.50
N GLY A 146 16.59 -21.42 16.89
CA GLY A 146 17.91 -21.86 16.45
C GLY A 146 18.34 -21.42 15.05
N LYS A 147 17.47 -20.74 14.29
CA LYS A 147 17.79 -20.18 12.97
C LYS A 147 18.17 -18.71 13.08
N SER A 148 19.25 -18.28 12.40
CA SER A 148 19.67 -16.88 12.41
C SER A 148 18.59 -15.96 11.81
N VAL A 149 18.42 -14.75 12.36
CA VAL A 149 17.47 -13.78 11.81
C VAL A 149 17.84 -13.39 10.37
N ALA A 150 19.09 -13.39 10.01
CA ALA A 150 19.54 -13.10 8.65
C ALA A 150 19.04 -14.14 7.63
N ASP A 151 19.09 -15.44 8.00
CA ASP A 151 18.58 -16.52 7.17
C ASP A 151 17.04 -16.48 7.08
N ILE A 152 16.38 -16.18 8.19
CA ILE A 152 14.91 -16.04 8.20
C ILE A 152 14.48 -14.88 7.31
N ILE A 153 15.12 -13.70 7.41
CA ILE A 153 14.85 -12.54 6.55
C ILE A 153 15.09 -12.90 5.08
N THR A 154 16.16 -13.64 4.78
CA THR A 154 16.45 -14.06 3.40
C THR A 154 15.34 -14.95 2.83
N ASP A 155 14.81 -15.88 3.62
CA ASP A 155 13.72 -16.74 3.16
C ASP A 155 12.39 -15.98 3.05
N LEU A 156 12.08 -15.11 4.00
CA LEU A 156 10.86 -14.30 3.96
C LEU A 156 10.86 -13.28 2.82
N SER A 157 12.02 -12.77 2.45
CA SER A 157 12.19 -11.85 1.31
C SER A 157 11.85 -12.48 -0.05
N LYS A 158 11.81 -13.81 -0.16
CA LYS A 158 11.41 -14.52 -1.38
C LYS A 158 9.90 -14.54 -1.58
N ILE A 159 9.14 -14.46 -0.50
CA ILE A 159 7.67 -14.58 -0.51
C ILE A 159 7.02 -13.23 -0.77
N ASP A 160 7.59 -12.17 -0.22
CA ASP A 160 7.03 -10.82 -0.28
C ASP A 160 8.18 -9.84 -0.55
N SER A 161 8.34 -9.48 -1.80
CA SER A 161 9.43 -8.65 -2.30
C SER A 161 8.91 -7.27 -2.66
N TYR A 162 9.57 -6.25 -2.18
CA TYR A 162 9.31 -4.86 -2.52
C TYR A 162 10.32 -4.37 -3.57
N ALA A 163 9.90 -3.43 -4.37
CA ALA A 163 10.74 -2.86 -5.43
C ALA A 163 12.09 -2.31 -4.94
N ASN A 164 12.16 -1.88 -3.67
CA ASN A 164 13.39 -1.45 -3.01
C ASN A 164 13.95 -2.56 -2.10
N PRO A 165 15.21 -2.99 -2.28
CA PRO A 165 15.82 -4.02 -1.43
C PRO A 165 15.85 -3.68 0.07
N LEU A 166 15.93 -2.40 0.45
CA LEU A 166 15.84 -1.98 1.85
C LEU A 166 14.44 -2.24 2.40
N SER A 167 13.41 -1.83 1.67
CA SER A 167 12.01 -2.10 2.03
C SER A 167 11.76 -3.60 2.15
N THR A 168 12.21 -4.40 1.18
CA THR A 168 12.06 -5.86 1.19
C THR A 168 12.64 -6.46 2.48
N ARG A 169 13.86 -6.07 2.85
CA ARG A 169 14.51 -6.59 4.06
C ARG A 169 13.80 -6.16 5.34
N ARG A 170 13.33 -4.91 5.42
CA ARG A 170 12.63 -4.39 6.60
C ARG A 170 11.25 -5.02 6.76
N TRP A 171 10.50 -5.21 5.67
CA TRP A 171 9.25 -5.97 5.71
C TRP A 171 9.46 -7.44 6.10
N ALA A 172 10.56 -8.05 5.65
CA ALA A 172 10.92 -9.39 6.10
C ALA A 172 11.32 -9.43 7.58
N ALA A 173 12.02 -8.39 8.09
CA ALA A 173 12.34 -8.27 9.52
C ALA A 173 11.08 -8.12 10.38
N ASP A 174 10.10 -7.35 9.93
CA ASP A 174 8.81 -7.23 10.59
C ASP A 174 8.12 -8.59 10.75
N LYS A 175 8.20 -9.45 9.73
CA LYS A 175 7.66 -10.81 9.77
C LYS A 175 8.41 -11.77 10.70
N LEU A 176 9.52 -11.38 11.32
CA LEU A 176 10.16 -12.19 12.39
C LEU A 176 9.23 -12.33 13.59
N THR A 177 8.54 -11.27 13.94
CA THR A 177 7.69 -11.20 15.14
C THR A 177 6.21 -11.24 14.85
N PHE A 178 5.81 -11.04 13.59
CA PHE A 178 4.41 -11.14 13.15
C PHE A 178 4.26 -12.07 11.95
N ARG A 179 3.42 -13.09 12.07
CA ARG A 179 3.16 -14.10 11.04
C ARG A 179 1.69 -14.13 10.69
N TRP A 180 1.34 -13.64 9.50
CA TRP A 180 -0.01 -13.78 8.96
C TRP A 180 -0.04 -14.90 7.93
N GLN A 181 -0.87 -15.93 8.17
CA GLN A 181 -0.94 -17.10 7.29
C GLN A 181 -1.44 -16.74 5.88
N GLY A 182 -2.20 -15.66 5.72
CA GLY A 182 -2.61 -15.18 4.41
C GLY A 182 -1.45 -14.97 3.45
N GLN A 183 -0.31 -14.47 3.95
CA GLN A 183 0.93 -14.29 3.19
C GLN A 183 1.97 -15.39 3.43
N LEU A 184 2.03 -15.93 4.64
CA LEU A 184 2.99 -16.94 5.07
C LEU A 184 2.28 -18.26 5.34
N PRO A 185 2.03 -19.10 4.33
CA PRO A 185 1.13 -20.24 4.42
C PRO A 185 1.38 -21.18 5.60
N ARG A 186 2.65 -21.32 6.02
CA ARG A 186 3.05 -22.18 7.14
C ARG A 186 3.04 -21.50 8.51
N ALA A 187 2.54 -20.27 8.64
CA ALA A 187 2.46 -19.57 9.92
C ALA A 187 1.68 -20.33 10.99
N SER A 188 0.72 -21.16 10.59
CA SER A 188 -0.07 -21.99 11.51
C SER A 188 0.68 -23.18 12.11
N GLU A 189 1.86 -23.54 11.58
CA GLU A 189 2.71 -24.64 12.06
C GLU A 189 3.67 -24.20 13.17
N LEU A 190 3.70 -22.93 13.53
CA LEU A 190 4.50 -22.42 14.64
C LEU A 190 4.12 -23.10 15.95
N GLY A 191 5.14 -23.42 16.76
CA GLY A 191 4.97 -23.93 18.12
C GLY A 191 4.21 -22.94 19.02
N ASP A 192 3.96 -23.31 20.26
CA ASP A 192 3.30 -22.39 21.21
C ASP A 192 4.23 -21.30 21.71
N THR A 193 5.53 -21.54 21.65
CA THR A 193 6.58 -20.60 22.06
C THR A 193 7.67 -20.53 21.00
N ALA A 194 8.37 -19.40 20.95
CA ALA A 194 9.62 -19.22 20.23
C ALA A 194 10.80 -19.23 21.21
N ASP A 195 11.87 -19.92 20.86
CA ASP A 195 13.16 -19.82 21.55
C ASP A 195 13.97 -18.70 20.87
N VAL A 196 14.06 -17.53 21.52
CA VAL A 196 14.75 -16.34 20.98
C VAL A 196 16.08 -16.13 21.65
N LEU A 197 17.12 -15.82 20.87
CA LEU A 197 18.44 -15.44 21.36
C LEU A 197 18.63 -13.94 21.15
N ILE A 198 18.85 -13.21 22.23
CA ILE A 198 18.98 -11.75 22.23
C ILE A 198 20.36 -11.38 22.77
N LYS A 199 21.06 -10.46 22.07
CA LYS A 199 22.28 -9.84 22.53
C LYS A 199 21.96 -8.50 23.15
N LEU A 200 22.20 -8.38 24.44
CA LEU A 200 21.95 -7.16 25.21
C LEU A 200 22.99 -6.07 24.86
N LYS A 201 22.66 -4.81 25.14
CA LYS A 201 23.60 -3.67 25.00
C LYS A 201 24.87 -3.84 25.82
N SER A 202 24.84 -4.63 26.90
CA SER A 202 26.03 -5.03 27.68
C SER A 202 27.03 -5.88 26.89
N GLY A 203 26.59 -6.47 25.77
CA GLY A 203 27.34 -7.46 24.98
C GLY A 203 27.05 -8.92 25.39
N GLU A 204 26.35 -9.15 26.48
CA GLU A 204 25.90 -10.46 26.92
C GLU A 204 24.80 -11.01 25.99
N THR A 205 24.80 -12.34 25.78
CA THR A 205 23.75 -13.01 25.00
C THR A 205 22.91 -13.88 25.90
N ALA A 206 21.60 -13.74 25.83
CA ALA A 206 20.65 -14.49 26.65
C ALA A 206 19.55 -15.12 25.80
N ALA A 207 19.13 -16.32 26.17
CA ALA A 207 18.04 -17.04 25.51
C ALA A 207 16.76 -16.92 26.33
N TYR A 208 15.65 -16.68 25.64
CA TYR A 208 14.33 -16.55 26.23
C TYR A 208 13.33 -17.42 25.48
N LYS A 209 12.40 -18.02 26.23
CA LYS A 209 11.24 -18.72 25.67
C LYS A 209 10.03 -17.82 25.75
N ILE A 210 9.56 -17.34 24.60
CA ILE A 210 8.48 -16.36 24.49
C ILE A 210 7.27 -16.99 23.81
N LYS A 211 6.09 -16.80 24.39
CA LYS A 211 4.85 -17.35 23.88
C LYS A 211 4.38 -16.61 22.62
N TRP A 212 4.02 -17.36 21.56
CA TRP A 212 3.27 -16.82 20.43
C TRP A 212 1.82 -16.53 20.84
N ILE A 213 1.36 -15.31 20.58
CA ILE A 213 -0.04 -14.91 20.68
C ILE A 213 -0.68 -15.23 19.35
N LYS A 214 -1.57 -16.23 19.34
CA LYS A 214 -2.22 -16.72 18.13
C LYS A 214 -3.68 -16.28 18.09
N SER A 215 -4.17 -15.86 16.91
CA SER A 215 -5.52 -15.39 16.67
C SER A 215 -6.01 -15.89 15.31
N GLY A 216 -7.33 -15.87 15.09
CA GLY A 216 -7.94 -16.32 13.85
C GLY A 216 -8.02 -17.84 13.69
N THR A 217 -8.47 -18.30 12.52
CA THR A 217 -8.66 -19.72 12.19
C THR A 217 -7.65 -20.15 11.14
N PRO A 218 -6.75 -21.09 11.45
CA PRO A 218 -5.74 -21.51 10.50
C PRO A 218 -6.35 -22.37 9.37
N VAL A 219 -5.93 -22.09 8.16
CA VAL A 219 -6.10 -22.97 7.01
C VAL A 219 -5.05 -24.07 7.12
N LYS A 220 -5.48 -25.32 7.31
CA LYS A 220 -4.58 -26.49 7.45
C LYS A 220 -4.40 -27.22 6.14
N LYS A 221 -5.42 -27.23 5.33
CA LYS A 221 -5.46 -27.81 3.98
C LYS A 221 -6.35 -26.95 3.13
N ILE A 222 -6.09 -26.95 1.84
CA ILE A 222 -6.93 -26.23 0.92
C ILE A 222 -8.29 -26.91 0.85
N GLY A 223 -9.27 -26.07 0.85
CA GLY A 223 -10.64 -26.48 0.81
C GLY A 223 -11.03 -27.22 -0.46
N PRO A 224 -12.29 -27.67 -0.51
CA PRO A 224 -12.80 -28.38 -1.67
C PRO A 224 -12.67 -27.52 -2.91
N VAL A 225 -12.39 -28.17 -4.01
CA VAL A 225 -12.51 -27.58 -5.34
C VAL A 225 -13.85 -26.85 -5.42
N PRO A 226 -13.86 -25.54 -5.60
CA PRO A 226 -15.10 -24.82 -5.75
C PRO A 226 -15.81 -25.34 -6.99
N GLY A 227 -17.13 -25.46 -6.90
CA GLY A 227 -17.94 -25.57 -8.11
C GLY A 227 -17.70 -24.36 -9.03
N PRO A 228 -18.19 -24.37 -10.27
CA PRO A 228 -17.93 -23.31 -11.23
C PRO A 228 -18.16 -21.93 -10.60
N ARG A 229 -17.14 -21.07 -10.61
CA ARG A 229 -17.17 -19.75 -9.95
C ARG A 229 -18.32 -18.84 -10.39
N LEU A 230 -18.80 -19.03 -11.63
CA LEU A 230 -20.00 -18.36 -12.15
C LEU A 230 -21.25 -18.57 -11.27
N ALA A 231 -21.32 -19.70 -10.55
CA ALA A 231 -22.44 -19.96 -9.63
C ALA A 231 -22.25 -19.31 -8.24
N ARG A 232 -21.00 -19.03 -7.82
CA ARG A 232 -20.71 -18.35 -6.55
C ARG A 232 -20.93 -16.85 -6.63
N SER A 233 -20.43 -16.18 -7.67
CA SER A 233 -20.62 -14.74 -7.83
C SER A 233 -22.10 -14.35 -7.83
N ALA A 234 -22.98 -15.18 -8.38
CA ALA A 234 -24.43 -14.96 -8.36
C ALA A 234 -25.08 -15.23 -6.98
N ARG A 235 -24.45 -16.05 -6.12
CA ARG A 235 -24.94 -16.33 -4.75
C ARG A 235 -24.40 -15.33 -3.74
N ASP A 236 -23.14 -14.96 -3.84
CA ASP A 236 -22.48 -14.01 -2.93
C ASP A 236 -23.02 -12.60 -3.13
N ALA A 237 -23.40 -12.23 -4.36
CA ALA A 237 -24.12 -11.00 -4.66
C ALA A 237 -25.51 -10.91 -3.98
N LYS A 238 -26.10 -12.05 -3.60
CA LYS A 238 -27.38 -12.09 -2.85
C LYS A 238 -27.23 -12.03 -1.33
N THR A 239 -26.04 -12.32 -0.80
CA THR A 239 -25.76 -12.32 0.65
C THR A 239 -24.96 -11.09 1.11
N ALA A 240 -24.22 -10.43 0.21
CA ALA A 240 -23.60 -9.14 0.48
C ALA A 240 -24.64 -8.04 0.38
N SER A 241 -25.47 -7.89 1.36
CA SER A 241 -26.44 -6.82 1.34
C SER A 241 -26.92 -6.45 2.71
N LYS A 242 -26.85 -5.24 3.05
CA LYS A 242 -27.99 -4.43 3.54
C LYS A 242 -27.61 -3.05 4.04
N THR A 243 -26.35 -2.64 3.87
CA THR A 243 -25.89 -1.35 4.39
C THR A 243 -25.08 -0.48 3.41
N THR A 244 -24.76 -0.97 2.22
CA THR A 244 -24.09 -0.18 1.17
C THR A 244 -25.11 0.35 0.16
N THR A 245 -24.96 1.60 -0.23
CA THR A 245 -25.78 2.19 -1.31
C THR A 245 -25.50 1.45 -2.64
N PRO A 246 -26.45 1.43 -3.60
CA PRO A 246 -26.21 0.82 -4.91
C PRO A 246 -24.94 1.36 -5.61
N LEU A 247 -24.58 2.60 -5.32
CA LEU A 247 -23.34 3.23 -5.82
C LEU A 247 -22.10 2.63 -5.17
N GLU A 248 -22.09 2.45 -3.84
CA GLU A 248 -20.96 1.84 -3.11
C GLU A 248 -20.76 0.37 -3.49
N GLN A 249 -21.84 -0.37 -3.74
CA GLN A 249 -21.76 -1.73 -4.27
C GLN A 249 -21.19 -1.77 -5.69
N ALA A 250 -21.68 -0.90 -6.57
CA ALA A 250 -21.16 -0.78 -7.93
C ALA A 250 -19.66 -0.37 -7.92
N LEU A 251 -19.25 0.45 -6.95
CA LEU A 251 -17.87 0.91 -6.78
C LEU A 251 -16.93 -0.18 -6.23
N ALA A 252 -17.40 -1.03 -5.32
CA ALA A 252 -16.63 -2.13 -4.75
C ALA A 252 -16.44 -3.31 -5.73
N GLU A 253 -17.37 -3.49 -6.67
CA GLU A 253 -17.35 -4.56 -7.66
C GLU A 253 -16.60 -4.17 -8.96
N GLN A 254 -16.14 -2.92 -9.07
CA GLN A 254 -15.54 -2.42 -10.31
C GLN A 254 -14.05 -2.74 -10.40
N PRO A 255 -13.58 -3.36 -11.50
CA PRO A 255 -12.16 -3.48 -11.82
C PRO A 255 -11.47 -2.11 -11.92
N SER A 256 -10.15 -2.06 -11.78
CA SER A 256 -9.38 -0.80 -11.69
C SER A 256 -9.48 0.11 -12.91
N TYR A 257 -9.77 -0.43 -14.10
CA TYR A 257 -10.03 0.39 -15.30
C TYR A 257 -11.30 1.25 -15.15
N MET A 258 -12.23 0.83 -14.31
CA MET A 258 -13.36 1.68 -13.93
C MET A 258 -12.98 2.74 -12.88
N ARG A 259 -11.77 2.74 -12.34
CA ARG A 259 -11.23 3.90 -11.60
C ARG A 259 -11.08 5.11 -12.51
N MET A 260 -10.86 4.90 -13.83
CA MET A 260 -11.02 5.98 -14.81
C MET A 260 -12.47 6.49 -14.85
N SER A 261 -13.47 5.62 -14.76
CA SER A 261 -14.88 6.01 -14.67
C SER A 261 -15.21 6.76 -13.38
N LEU A 262 -14.67 6.35 -12.24
CA LEU A 262 -14.77 7.10 -10.98
C LEU A 262 -14.05 8.45 -11.05
N ARG A 263 -12.92 8.48 -11.69
CA ARG A 263 -12.17 9.66 -12.00
C ARG A 263 -12.96 10.60 -12.92
N MET A 264 -13.60 10.08 -13.97
CA MET A 264 -14.50 10.86 -14.82
C MET A 264 -15.76 11.28 -14.07
N GLN A 265 -16.37 10.42 -13.26
CA GLN A 265 -17.47 10.81 -12.38
C GLN A 265 -17.05 11.86 -11.36
N TYR A 266 -15.82 11.80 -10.81
CA TYR A 266 -15.27 12.85 -9.97
C TYR A 266 -15.00 14.14 -10.74
N LEU A 267 -14.47 14.06 -11.97
CA LEU A 267 -14.25 15.20 -12.85
C LEU A 267 -15.57 15.81 -13.36
N MET A 268 -16.57 14.97 -13.60
CA MET A 268 -17.91 15.39 -14.07
C MET A 268 -18.84 15.79 -12.91
N ALA A 269 -18.65 15.25 -11.71
CA ALA A 269 -19.31 15.67 -10.47
C ALA A 269 -18.66 16.91 -9.84
N ARG A 270 -17.56 17.42 -10.42
CA ARG A 270 -17.15 18.78 -10.08
C ARG A 270 -18.36 19.68 -10.33
N PRO A 271 -18.90 20.36 -9.31
CA PRO A 271 -19.90 21.38 -9.55
C PRO A 271 -19.32 22.30 -10.65
N LYS A 272 -20.10 22.56 -11.67
CA LYS A 272 -19.78 23.53 -12.75
C LYS A 272 -19.46 24.87 -12.11
N ARG A 273 -18.24 25.15 -11.75
CA ARG A 273 -17.63 26.16 -10.89
C ARG A 273 -17.42 25.64 -9.47
N LEU A 274 -16.18 25.69 -9.02
CA LEU A 274 -15.91 26.17 -7.67
C LEU A 274 -16.52 27.57 -7.59
N VAL A 275 -17.81 27.65 -7.26
CA VAL A 275 -18.42 28.90 -6.83
C VAL A 275 -17.71 29.23 -5.52
N PRO A 276 -17.16 30.44 -5.34
CA PRO A 276 -16.64 30.84 -4.06
C PRO A 276 -17.78 30.73 -3.07
N HIS A 277 -17.63 29.88 -2.07
CA HIS A 277 -18.44 30.00 -0.88
C HIS A 277 -18.03 31.32 -0.24
N THR A 278 -18.95 32.27 -0.19
CA THR A 278 -18.84 33.45 0.65
C THR A 278 -18.82 32.95 2.11
N ASP A 279 -18.11 33.66 2.99
CA ASP A 279 -17.94 33.29 4.41
C ASP A 279 -19.26 33.09 5.20
N GLU A 280 -20.42 33.33 4.59
CA GLU A 280 -21.73 33.12 5.20
C GLU A 280 -22.16 31.64 5.29
N ASP A 281 -21.57 30.72 4.49
CA ASP A 281 -21.88 29.29 4.57
C ASP A 281 -21.13 28.55 5.71
N ALA A 282 -20.23 29.21 6.41
CA ALA A 282 -19.46 28.59 7.51
C ALA A 282 -20.27 28.40 8.81
N THR A 283 -21.49 28.92 8.88
CA THR A 283 -22.33 28.87 10.10
C THR A 283 -23.44 27.82 10.04
N GLY A 284 -23.59 27.11 8.94
CA GLY A 284 -24.68 26.17 8.68
C GLY A 284 -24.32 24.67 8.82
N ALA A 285 -23.25 24.31 9.52
CA ALA A 285 -22.98 22.92 9.81
C ALA A 285 -23.94 22.40 10.90
N SER A 286 -25.05 21.82 10.46
CA SER A 286 -25.84 20.94 11.33
C SER A 286 -24.95 19.83 11.85
N PRO A 287 -25.00 19.50 13.16
CA PRO A 287 -24.26 18.37 13.71
C PRO A 287 -24.74 17.11 13.00
N ILE A 288 -23.82 16.41 12.35
CA ILE A 288 -24.08 15.05 11.85
C ILE A 288 -24.45 14.21 13.09
N PRO A 289 -25.61 13.53 13.10
CA PRO A 289 -25.96 12.69 14.22
C PRO A 289 -24.89 11.59 14.37
N ASP A 290 -24.41 11.40 15.58
CA ASP A 290 -23.64 10.25 16.00
C ASP A 290 -24.45 8.97 15.73
N SER A 291 -24.29 8.39 14.56
CA SER A 291 -24.82 7.06 14.24
C SER A 291 -23.66 6.08 14.11
N ASN A 292 -23.08 5.76 15.26
CA ASN A 292 -22.36 4.51 15.39
C ASN A 292 -22.91 3.84 16.66
N PRO A 293 -23.82 2.86 16.53
CA PRO A 293 -24.18 2.06 17.67
C PRO A 293 -22.99 1.15 17.97
N ALA A 294 -22.23 1.55 18.97
CA ALA A 294 -21.36 0.63 19.68
C ALA A 294 -22.25 -0.46 20.31
N THR A 295 -22.46 -1.54 19.61
CA THR A 295 -23.01 -2.75 20.17
C THR A 295 -21.93 -3.82 20.15
N GLY A 296 -21.54 -4.23 21.34
CA GLY A 296 -20.99 -5.54 21.60
C GLY A 296 -19.49 -5.54 21.81
N ASN A 297 -19.13 -5.74 23.07
CA ASN A 297 -17.99 -6.54 23.54
C ASN A 297 -17.06 -7.05 22.43
N ASP A 298 -16.17 -6.24 21.96
CA ASP A 298 -15.02 -6.72 21.24
C ASP A 298 -13.76 -6.12 21.89
N GLN A 299 -13.34 -6.81 22.92
CA GLN A 299 -11.92 -6.85 23.24
C GLN A 299 -11.26 -7.68 22.13
N LEU A 300 -11.21 -7.15 20.91
CA LEU A 300 -10.34 -7.65 19.88
C LEU A 300 -8.91 -7.18 20.18
N PRO A 301 -7.92 -8.01 19.91
CA PRO A 301 -6.57 -7.79 20.39
C PRO A 301 -5.98 -6.53 19.76
N GLN A 302 -5.42 -5.69 20.60
CA GLN A 302 -4.64 -4.49 20.29
C GLN A 302 -3.40 -4.74 19.42
N THR A 303 -3.23 -5.94 18.87
CA THR A 303 -2.02 -6.37 18.17
C THR A 303 -1.81 -5.67 16.84
N GLY A 304 -2.86 -5.54 16.01
CA GLY A 304 -2.76 -4.83 14.73
C GLY A 304 -2.59 -3.32 14.89
N GLU A 305 -3.29 -2.72 15.87
CA GLU A 305 -3.15 -1.30 16.20
C GLU A 305 -1.77 -0.97 16.80
N ILE A 306 -1.24 -1.86 17.64
CA ILE A 306 0.11 -1.69 18.20
C ILE A 306 1.16 -1.73 17.10
N LYS A 307 1.02 -2.66 16.15
CA LYS A 307 1.98 -2.81 15.06
C LYS A 307 1.97 -1.63 14.08
N ALA A 308 0.81 -1.17 13.66
CA ALA A 308 0.67 0.02 12.84
C ALA A 308 1.26 1.27 13.54
N ALA A 309 1.02 1.41 14.84
CA ALA A 309 1.58 2.50 15.64
C ALA A 309 3.11 2.40 15.80
N VAL A 310 3.66 1.20 15.85
CA VAL A 310 5.08 0.95 16.13
C VAL A 310 5.96 1.15 14.91
N ASN A 311 5.60 0.55 13.77
CA ASN A 311 6.35 0.76 12.53
C ASN A 311 6.06 2.13 11.91
N GLY A 312 5.11 2.89 12.47
CA GLY A 312 4.71 4.20 11.96
C GLY A 312 4.09 4.18 10.56
N ASN A 313 3.82 2.98 10.01
CA ASN A 313 3.12 2.83 8.75
C ASN A 313 1.66 3.26 8.96
N ASP A 314 1.11 4.13 8.11
CA ASP A 314 -0.20 4.78 8.26
C ASP A 314 -0.38 5.59 9.57
N SER A 315 0.65 5.69 10.39
CA SER A 315 0.54 6.43 11.64
C SER A 315 0.44 7.93 11.40
N LEU A 316 -0.59 8.56 11.94
CA LEU A 316 -0.72 10.02 11.93
C LEU A 316 0.40 10.68 12.73
N VAL A 317 0.89 10.02 13.78
CA VAL A 317 1.98 10.52 14.63
C VAL A 317 3.34 10.26 13.97
N PRO A 318 4.26 11.25 13.93
CA PRO A 318 5.60 11.05 13.39
C PRO A 318 6.36 9.93 14.11
N VAL A 319 7.26 9.24 13.39
CA VAL A 319 8.13 8.19 13.96
C VAL A 319 9.25 8.72 14.85
N PHE A 320 9.42 10.03 14.90
CA PHE A 320 10.42 10.73 15.71
C PHE A 320 9.76 11.76 16.62
N SER A 321 10.47 12.14 17.68
CA SER A 321 10.03 13.23 18.56
C SER A 321 10.32 14.57 17.90
N LEU A 322 9.29 15.39 17.73
CA LEU A 322 9.44 16.74 17.18
C LEU A 322 10.25 17.66 18.12
N PRO A 323 10.87 18.74 17.60
CA PRO A 323 11.71 19.64 18.37
C PRO A 323 11.02 20.21 19.62
N THR A 324 11.80 20.45 20.66
CA THR A 324 11.31 21.15 21.87
C THR A 324 10.67 22.48 21.49
N GLY A 325 9.49 22.75 22.06
CA GLY A 325 8.71 23.95 21.73
C GLY A 325 7.79 23.78 20.50
N PHE A 326 7.69 22.58 19.94
CA PHE A 326 6.70 22.31 18.90
C PHE A 326 5.29 22.58 19.40
N THR A 327 4.56 23.43 18.68
CA THR A 327 3.16 23.77 18.97
C THR A 327 2.27 23.06 17.96
N ARG A 328 1.60 21.98 18.40
CA ARG A 328 0.71 21.18 17.57
C ARG A 328 -0.56 21.96 17.21
N ARG A 329 -1.04 21.78 15.98
CA ARG A 329 -2.29 22.34 15.44
C ARG A 329 -3.31 21.26 15.10
N LEU A 330 -2.91 20.25 14.32
CA LEU A 330 -3.72 19.08 13.96
C LEU A 330 -3.08 17.80 14.51
N GLY A 331 -3.84 16.71 14.53
CA GLY A 331 -3.39 15.40 14.99
C GLY A 331 -3.78 15.05 16.43
N ALA A 332 -4.76 15.78 17.00
CA ALA A 332 -5.36 15.46 18.30
C ALA A 332 -6.86 15.14 18.20
N GLY A 333 -7.52 15.66 17.17
CA GLY A 333 -8.95 15.48 16.95
C GLY A 333 -9.25 14.20 16.16
N ARG A 334 -10.43 13.61 16.39
CA ARG A 334 -10.90 12.44 15.64
C ARG A 334 -11.06 12.69 14.13
N ASN A 335 -11.21 13.97 13.75
CA ASN A 335 -11.41 14.40 12.36
C ASN A 335 -10.15 15.03 11.75
N ASP A 336 -8.99 14.84 12.36
CA ASP A 336 -7.72 15.32 11.83
C ASP A 336 -7.18 14.30 10.83
N TYR A 337 -7.03 14.71 9.58
CA TYR A 337 -6.42 13.92 8.50
C TYR A 337 -4.90 14.09 8.44
N PHE A 338 -4.37 15.07 9.17
CA PHE A 338 -2.95 15.42 9.17
C PHE A 338 -2.47 15.63 10.60
N TYR A 339 -1.18 15.48 10.79
CA TYR A 339 -0.49 15.94 11.99
C TYR A 339 0.31 17.19 11.64
N SER A 340 0.05 18.31 12.27
CA SER A 340 0.72 19.56 11.92
C SER A 340 1.00 20.44 13.13
N GLY A 341 1.89 21.40 12.92
CA GLY A 341 2.23 22.42 13.89
C GLY A 341 3.43 23.27 13.48
N THR A 342 3.96 24.03 14.42
CA THR A 342 5.11 24.91 14.18
C THR A 342 6.13 24.79 15.30
N PHE A 343 7.41 25.03 14.97
CA PHE A 343 8.51 25.15 15.94
C PHE A 343 9.49 26.24 15.51
N ALA A 344 10.32 26.67 16.44
CA ALA A 344 11.37 27.64 16.17
C ALA A 344 12.73 26.95 16.11
N ALA A 345 13.54 27.29 15.13
CA ALA A 345 14.93 26.84 15.02
C ALA A 345 15.80 27.92 14.36
N GLN A 346 16.94 28.24 14.93
CA GLN A 346 17.95 29.18 14.40
C GLN A 346 17.32 30.52 13.96
N GLY A 347 16.37 31.05 14.76
CA GLY A 347 15.68 32.32 14.49
C GLY A 347 14.61 32.26 13.39
N LYS A 348 14.30 31.08 12.86
CA LYS A 348 13.24 30.84 11.87
C LYS A 348 12.04 30.15 12.53
N ARG A 349 10.84 30.44 12.04
CA ARG A 349 9.61 29.72 12.39
C ARG A 349 9.31 28.70 11.30
N ILE A 350 9.39 27.42 11.63
CA ILE A 350 9.24 26.30 10.69
C ILE A 350 7.88 25.66 10.91
N GLY A 351 7.13 25.50 9.80
CA GLY A 351 5.92 24.67 9.76
C GLY A 351 6.29 23.20 9.56
N TYR A 352 5.49 22.33 10.10
CA TYR A 352 5.57 20.89 9.89
C TYR A 352 4.18 20.34 9.60
N ILE A 353 4.06 19.49 8.57
CA ILE A 353 2.85 18.74 8.27
C ILE A 353 3.19 17.32 7.83
N ARG A 354 2.57 16.34 8.50
CA ARG A 354 2.66 14.93 8.13
C ARG A 354 1.41 14.51 7.38
N ILE A 355 1.63 13.84 6.25
CA ILE A 355 0.62 13.16 5.42
C ILE A 355 0.86 11.67 5.63
N ALA A 356 0.10 11.05 6.51
CA ALA A 356 0.31 9.65 6.93
C ALA A 356 0.01 8.65 5.80
N ASP A 357 -1.02 8.94 5.02
CA ASP A 357 -1.44 8.16 3.86
C ASP A 357 -2.10 9.06 2.79
N PHE A 358 -2.37 8.48 1.62
CA PHE A 358 -3.17 9.12 0.59
C PHE A 358 -4.53 8.42 0.41
N GLN A 359 -5.10 7.89 1.51
CA GLN A 359 -6.32 7.08 1.47
C GLN A 359 -7.37 7.51 2.51
N PRO A 360 -7.87 8.77 2.48
CA PRO A 360 -8.94 9.17 3.39
C PRO A 360 -10.20 8.34 3.09
N LEU A 361 -10.51 7.40 3.97
CA LEU A 361 -11.68 6.53 3.86
C LEU A 361 -12.77 6.93 4.86
N PRO A 362 -14.07 6.83 4.50
CA PRO A 362 -14.60 6.56 3.16
C PRO A 362 -14.33 7.70 2.17
N PHE A 363 -14.44 7.45 0.88
CA PHE A 363 -14.19 8.42 -0.20
C PHE A 363 -14.93 9.76 -0.07
N SER A 364 -16.08 9.77 0.62
CA SER A 364 -16.84 10.99 0.94
C SER A 364 -16.04 11.99 1.78
N LEU A 365 -14.98 11.53 2.47
CA LEU A 365 -14.12 12.38 3.31
C LEU A 365 -13.03 13.10 2.50
N LEU A 366 -12.79 12.71 1.26
CA LEU A 366 -11.73 13.27 0.41
C LEU A 366 -11.79 14.81 0.33
N SER A 367 -12.98 15.36 0.07
CA SER A 367 -13.18 16.82 -0.01
C SER A 367 -12.94 17.52 1.33
N LEU A 368 -13.24 16.84 2.45
CA LEU A 368 -12.98 17.38 3.80
C LEU A 368 -11.47 17.43 4.09
N ALA A 369 -10.76 16.36 3.76
CA ALA A 369 -9.32 16.29 3.92
C ALA A 369 -8.60 17.36 3.06
N ILE A 370 -8.99 17.54 1.80
CA ILE A 370 -8.43 18.59 0.94
C ILE A 370 -8.70 19.99 1.52
N ARG A 371 -9.91 20.26 2.03
CA ARG A 371 -10.21 21.55 2.67
C ARG A 371 -9.39 21.77 3.93
N GLN A 372 -9.24 20.75 4.78
CA GLN A 372 -8.40 20.85 5.98
C GLN A 372 -6.95 21.16 5.60
N PHE A 373 -6.42 20.50 4.57
CA PHE A 373 -5.06 20.76 4.06
C PHE A 373 -4.90 22.20 3.55
N ASN A 374 -5.86 22.69 2.76
CA ASN A 374 -5.86 24.06 2.23
C ASN A 374 -5.88 25.10 3.37
N THR A 375 -6.73 24.88 4.38
CA THR A 375 -6.79 25.73 5.56
C THR A 375 -5.45 25.77 6.29
N GLU A 376 -4.79 24.61 6.41
CA GLU A 376 -3.49 24.51 7.07
C GLU A 376 -2.39 25.18 6.25
N MET A 377 -2.39 25.05 4.92
CA MET A 377 -1.44 25.74 4.03
C MET A 377 -1.61 27.27 4.10
N THR A 378 -2.83 27.74 4.19
CA THR A 378 -3.13 29.17 4.39
C THR A 378 -2.52 29.67 5.72
N PHE A 379 -2.71 28.92 6.81
CA PHE A 379 -2.09 29.25 8.09
C PHE A 379 -0.55 29.23 8.01
N MET A 380 0.03 28.20 7.40
CA MET A 380 1.47 28.06 7.26
C MET A 380 2.07 29.21 6.44
N ASN A 381 1.42 29.64 5.35
CA ASN A 381 1.85 30.81 4.58
C ASN A 381 1.94 32.09 5.44
N ALA A 382 0.97 32.31 6.30
CA ALA A 382 0.92 33.52 7.15
C ALA A 382 1.93 33.46 8.31
N ASN A 383 2.25 32.26 8.82
CA ASN A 383 2.85 32.11 10.15
C ASN A 383 4.22 31.41 10.17
N THR A 384 4.78 31.00 9.02
CA THR A 384 6.07 30.30 8.98
C THR A 384 7.01 30.92 7.96
N ASP A 385 8.31 30.63 8.07
CA ASP A 385 9.35 31.01 7.12
C ASP A 385 9.64 29.89 6.11
N GLY A 386 9.33 28.64 6.48
CA GLY A 386 9.48 27.44 5.65
C GLY A 386 8.62 26.30 6.16
N LEU A 387 8.45 25.24 5.35
CA LEU A 387 7.59 24.11 5.62
C LEU A 387 8.33 22.78 5.45
N VAL A 388 8.27 21.92 6.44
CA VAL A 388 8.64 20.50 6.35
C VAL A 388 7.36 19.71 6.08
N VAL A 389 7.33 19.02 4.95
CA VAL A 389 6.28 18.05 4.61
C VAL A 389 6.83 16.65 4.87
N ASP A 390 6.12 15.83 5.62
CA ASP A 390 6.56 14.49 6.00
C ASP A 390 5.63 13.43 5.38
N VAL A 391 6.19 12.61 4.50
CA VAL A 391 5.54 11.43 3.91
C VAL A 391 6.32 10.14 4.20
N MET A 392 7.18 10.14 5.23
CA MET A 392 7.87 8.92 5.65
C MET A 392 6.86 7.87 6.07
N ARG A 393 7.08 6.62 5.64
CA ARG A 393 6.21 5.48 5.92
C ARG A 393 4.75 5.66 5.44
N ASN A 394 4.57 6.49 4.43
CA ASN A 394 3.29 6.65 3.76
C ASN A 394 3.10 5.51 2.75
N PRO A 395 2.11 4.61 2.94
CA PRO A 395 1.92 3.43 2.08
C PRO A 395 1.29 3.77 0.73
N GLY A 396 0.99 5.04 0.48
CA GLY A 396 0.34 5.48 -0.74
C GLY A 396 -1.17 5.64 -0.58
N GLY A 397 -1.91 5.26 -1.62
CA GLY A 397 -3.35 5.42 -1.74
C GLY A 397 -3.75 5.99 -3.10
N PHE A 398 -4.59 7.03 -3.11
CA PHE A 398 -5.12 7.61 -4.35
C PHE A 398 -4.17 8.64 -4.96
N GLY A 399 -3.63 8.35 -6.15
CA GLY A 399 -2.75 9.26 -6.89
C GLY A 399 -3.36 10.63 -7.10
N CYS A 400 -4.66 10.71 -7.40
CA CYS A 400 -5.35 11.99 -7.60
C CYS A 400 -5.52 12.80 -6.31
N TYR A 401 -5.57 12.15 -5.16
CA TYR A 401 -5.55 12.86 -3.89
C TYR A 401 -4.15 13.42 -3.60
N SER A 402 -3.09 12.64 -3.84
CA SER A 402 -1.72 13.14 -3.69
C SER A 402 -1.46 14.35 -4.60
N GLU A 403 -1.92 14.33 -5.86
CA GLU A 403 -1.84 15.46 -6.77
C GLU A 403 -2.63 16.67 -6.26
N SER A 404 -3.86 16.47 -5.73
CA SER A 404 -4.67 17.54 -5.16
C SER A 404 -4.02 18.18 -3.93
N LEU A 405 -3.32 17.42 -3.10
CA LEU A 405 -2.54 17.99 -2.00
C LEU A 405 -1.32 18.77 -2.53
N PHE A 406 -0.67 18.26 -3.59
CA PHE A 406 0.47 18.97 -4.20
C PHE A 406 0.06 20.31 -4.82
N GLN A 407 -1.15 20.43 -5.42
CA GLN A 407 -1.69 21.71 -5.90
C GLN A 407 -1.72 22.79 -4.80
N ASN A 408 -1.88 22.38 -3.53
CA ASN A 408 -1.89 23.28 -2.37
C ASN A 408 -0.49 23.59 -1.79
N ILE A 409 0.56 22.91 -2.28
CA ILE A 409 1.95 23.17 -1.86
C ILE A 409 2.69 24.06 -2.85
N THR A 410 2.19 24.22 -4.07
CA THR A 410 2.80 25.05 -5.10
C THR A 410 1.91 26.23 -5.48
N THR A 411 2.55 27.30 -5.98
CA THR A 411 1.85 28.47 -6.56
C THR A 411 2.08 28.58 -8.08
N LYS A 412 2.77 27.60 -8.67
CA LYS A 412 3.10 27.58 -10.09
C LYS A 412 2.42 26.41 -10.77
N PRO A 413 2.06 26.52 -12.06
CA PRO A 413 1.69 25.37 -12.87
C PRO A 413 2.78 24.29 -12.80
N PHE A 414 2.40 23.04 -12.86
CA PHE A 414 3.31 21.92 -12.74
C PHE A 414 2.95 20.79 -13.69
N ARG A 415 3.93 19.96 -14.02
CA ARG A 415 3.75 18.75 -14.80
C ARG A 415 3.51 17.57 -13.86
N THR A 416 2.41 16.86 -14.09
CA THR A 416 2.07 15.68 -13.28
C THR A 416 2.74 14.41 -13.80
N ILE A 417 2.64 13.34 -12.99
CA ILE A 417 3.08 12.00 -13.35
C ILE A 417 2.07 11.40 -14.33
N ALA A 418 2.56 10.76 -15.37
CA ALA A 418 1.74 10.01 -16.32
C ALA A 418 1.67 8.52 -15.95
N GLU A 419 0.82 7.78 -16.65
CA GLU A 419 0.71 6.34 -16.55
C GLU A 419 0.67 5.68 -17.93
N GLU A 420 1.41 4.60 -18.11
CA GLU A 420 1.30 3.70 -19.25
C GLU A 420 0.54 2.45 -18.82
N LEU A 421 -0.62 2.20 -19.42
CA LEU A 421 -1.46 1.03 -19.13
C LEU A 421 -1.10 -0.15 -20.05
N ARG A 422 -1.17 -1.38 -19.53
CA ARG A 422 -1.25 -2.58 -20.37
C ARG A 422 -2.73 -2.86 -20.64
N PRO A 423 -3.26 -2.43 -21.81
CA PRO A 423 -4.71 -2.47 -22.03
C PRO A 423 -5.20 -3.89 -22.30
N THR A 424 -6.34 -4.20 -21.73
CA THR A 424 -7.12 -5.42 -22.00
C THR A 424 -8.38 -5.07 -22.80
N LEU A 425 -9.09 -6.07 -23.31
CA LEU A 425 -10.39 -5.85 -23.96
C LEU A 425 -11.36 -5.11 -23.02
N THR A 426 -11.26 -5.36 -21.73
CA THR A 426 -12.11 -4.71 -20.73
C THR A 426 -11.81 -3.21 -20.64
N ASP A 427 -10.56 -2.80 -20.78
CA ASP A 427 -10.18 -1.38 -20.80
C ASP A 427 -10.72 -0.68 -22.04
N VAL A 428 -10.68 -1.36 -23.20
CA VAL A 428 -11.26 -0.86 -24.45
C VAL A 428 -12.77 -0.64 -24.29
N ILE A 429 -13.50 -1.63 -23.77
CA ILE A 429 -14.96 -1.51 -23.53
C ILE A 429 -15.25 -0.38 -22.54
N SER A 430 -14.46 -0.26 -21.50
CA SER A 430 -14.66 0.76 -20.47
C SER A 430 -14.44 2.18 -21.01
N ILE A 431 -13.38 2.41 -21.78
CA ILE A 431 -13.13 3.76 -22.32
C ILE A 431 -14.15 4.15 -23.38
N GLU A 432 -14.68 3.19 -24.14
CA GLU A 432 -15.80 3.42 -25.06
C GLU A 432 -17.06 3.87 -24.31
N GLN A 433 -17.39 3.17 -23.22
CA GLN A 433 -18.54 3.56 -22.39
C GLN A 433 -18.34 4.95 -21.79
N GLN A 434 -17.16 5.25 -21.24
CA GLN A 434 -16.85 6.56 -20.66
C GLN A 434 -16.99 7.68 -21.70
N TYR A 435 -16.52 7.46 -22.91
CA TYR A 435 -16.66 8.44 -23.99
C TYR A 435 -18.14 8.67 -24.36
N SER A 436 -18.92 7.61 -24.49
CA SER A 436 -20.36 7.66 -24.73
C SER A 436 -21.10 8.40 -23.62
N ASP A 437 -20.76 8.11 -22.36
CA ASP A 437 -21.35 8.78 -21.20
C ASP A 437 -21.01 10.28 -21.18
N ALA A 438 -19.75 10.65 -21.46
CA ALA A 438 -19.32 12.04 -21.56
C ALA A 438 -20.11 12.82 -22.61
N VAL A 439 -20.34 12.23 -23.80
CA VAL A 439 -21.20 12.82 -24.82
C VAL A 439 -22.63 13.01 -24.29
N SER A 440 -23.19 12.01 -23.65
CA SER A 440 -24.55 11.99 -23.14
C SER A 440 -24.78 13.02 -22.03
N PHE A 441 -23.77 13.26 -21.20
CA PHE A 441 -23.80 14.27 -20.14
C PHE A 441 -23.41 15.70 -20.58
N GLY A 442 -23.16 15.89 -21.86
CA GLY A 442 -22.89 17.21 -22.44
C GLY A 442 -21.49 17.75 -22.10
N ALA A 443 -20.48 16.88 -22.10
CA ALA A 443 -19.09 17.29 -22.00
C ALA A 443 -18.74 18.30 -23.12
N THR A 444 -17.83 19.23 -22.82
CA THR A 444 -17.37 20.23 -23.78
C THR A 444 -16.57 19.59 -24.92
N GLN A 445 -16.45 20.28 -26.04
CA GLN A 445 -15.66 19.80 -27.19
C GLN A 445 -14.20 19.54 -26.83
N ASN A 446 -13.61 20.33 -25.93
CA ASN A 446 -12.24 20.12 -25.45
C ASN A 446 -12.12 18.86 -24.61
N GLU A 447 -13.04 18.62 -23.68
CA GLU A 447 -13.08 17.41 -22.87
C GLU A 447 -13.24 16.16 -23.75
N LEU A 448 -14.14 16.21 -24.73
CA LEU A 448 -14.33 15.10 -25.69
C LEU A 448 -13.10 14.88 -26.58
N ALA A 449 -12.39 15.94 -26.98
CA ALA A 449 -11.17 15.82 -27.76
C ALA A 449 -10.06 15.11 -26.95
N TRP A 450 -9.88 15.49 -25.69
CA TRP A 450 -8.89 14.85 -24.79
C TRP A 450 -9.25 13.41 -24.45
N LEU A 451 -10.50 13.17 -24.04
CA LEU A 451 -10.97 11.81 -23.75
C LEU A 451 -10.89 10.92 -25.00
N GLY A 452 -11.20 11.48 -26.18
CA GLY A 452 -11.03 10.80 -27.46
C GLY A 452 -9.57 10.50 -27.81
N GLY A 453 -8.61 11.30 -27.32
CA GLY A 453 -7.18 11.02 -27.39
C GLY A 453 -6.82 9.78 -26.56
N ILE A 454 -7.20 9.77 -25.29
CA ILE A 454 -6.99 8.64 -24.37
C ILE A 454 -7.62 7.36 -24.93
N LYS A 455 -8.86 7.45 -25.40
CA LYS A 455 -9.58 6.34 -26.05
C LYS A 455 -8.76 5.74 -27.20
N ARG A 456 -8.32 6.57 -28.15
CA ARG A 456 -7.52 6.10 -29.30
C ARG A 456 -6.22 5.43 -28.88
N ASP A 457 -5.54 5.95 -27.85
CA ASP A 457 -4.29 5.35 -27.36
C ASP A 457 -4.52 3.98 -26.76
N ILE A 458 -5.57 3.79 -25.97
CA ILE A 458 -5.96 2.49 -25.37
C ILE A 458 -6.34 1.50 -26.48
N GLU A 459 -7.21 1.90 -27.43
CA GLU A 459 -7.66 1.07 -28.55
C GLU A 459 -6.51 0.65 -29.47
N SER A 460 -5.64 1.59 -29.81
CA SER A 460 -4.48 1.31 -30.67
C SER A 460 -3.49 0.40 -29.98
N ALA A 461 -3.17 0.66 -28.71
CA ALA A 461 -2.25 -0.18 -27.95
C ALA A 461 -2.77 -1.61 -27.81
N TYR A 462 -4.07 -1.80 -27.63
CA TYR A 462 -4.71 -3.09 -27.57
C TYR A 462 -4.72 -3.79 -28.94
N SER A 463 -5.23 -3.13 -29.98
CA SER A 463 -5.41 -3.72 -31.32
C SER A 463 -4.10 -4.01 -32.03
N GLU A 464 -3.08 -3.19 -31.82
CA GLU A 464 -1.74 -3.35 -32.38
C GLU A 464 -0.83 -4.25 -31.51
N ASN A 465 -1.32 -4.72 -30.35
CA ASN A 465 -0.55 -5.54 -29.41
C ASN A 465 0.79 -4.88 -29.00
N ARG A 466 0.76 -3.57 -28.74
CA ARG A 466 1.95 -2.78 -28.38
C ARG A 466 2.54 -3.07 -27.00
N GLY A 467 1.84 -3.83 -26.18
CA GLY A 467 2.21 -4.09 -24.78
C GLY A 467 1.67 -3.01 -23.83
N ARG A 468 1.97 -1.72 -24.05
CA ARG A 468 1.46 -0.61 -23.24
C ARG A 468 0.99 0.55 -24.11
N THR A 469 0.17 1.42 -23.52
CA THR A 469 -0.18 2.72 -24.08
C THR A 469 1.04 3.65 -24.08
N GLY A 470 0.93 4.80 -24.71
CA GLY A 470 1.78 5.94 -24.36
C GLY A 470 1.43 6.51 -22.97
N PRO A 471 2.19 7.53 -22.51
CA PRO A 471 1.93 8.17 -21.24
C PRO A 471 0.58 8.89 -21.22
N LEU A 472 -0.34 8.44 -20.37
CA LEU A 472 -1.67 8.99 -20.16
C LEU A 472 -1.70 9.79 -18.85
N PRO A 473 -2.52 10.87 -18.76
CA PRO A 473 -2.70 11.57 -17.49
C PRO A 473 -3.45 10.69 -16.48
N ILE A 474 -3.10 10.74 -15.19
CA ILE A 474 -3.73 9.92 -14.15
C ILE A 474 -5.02 10.58 -13.62
N CYS A 475 -5.04 11.87 -13.43
CA CYS A 475 -6.06 12.55 -12.61
C CYS A 475 -6.87 13.59 -13.35
N ASP A 476 -6.29 14.25 -14.30
CA ASP A 476 -6.96 15.24 -15.13
C ASP A 476 -6.96 14.78 -16.60
N LEU A 477 -7.48 15.57 -17.49
CA LEU A 477 -7.46 15.31 -18.92
C LEU A 477 -6.13 15.73 -19.57
N THR A 478 -5.27 16.42 -18.81
CA THR A 478 -3.96 16.91 -19.25
C THR A 478 -2.86 16.58 -18.23
N LEU A 479 -1.63 16.62 -18.70
CA LEU A 479 -0.45 16.45 -17.84
C LEU A 479 0.04 17.78 -17.24
N ASP A 480 -0.49 18.91 -17.67
CA ASP A 480 -0.15 20.25 -17.16
C ASP A 480 -1.24 20.73 -16.21
N ILE A 481 -0.92 20.78 -14.94
CA ILE A 481 -1.87 21.01 -13.83
C ILE A 481 -1.67 22.43 -13.28
N GLN A 482 -2.77 23.10 -12.97
CA GLN A 482 -2.76 24.41 -12.32
C GLN A 482 -2.69 24.26 -10.79
N PRO A 483 -2.02 25.18 -10.07
CA PRO A 483 -2.05 25.20 -8.62
C PRO A 483 -3.48 25.48 -8.10
N ALA A 484 -3.72 25.18 -6.83
CA ALA A 484 -4.95 25.57 -6.17
C ALA A 484 -5.09 27.10 -6.20
N ALA A 485 -6.30 27.59 -6.55
CA ALA A 485 -6.56 29.01 -6.71
C ALA A 485 -7.88 29.42 -6.05
N ASN A 486 -7.97 30.67 -5.64
CA ASN A 486 -9.22 31.29 -5.16
C ASN A 486 -10.16 31.63 -6.33
N SER A 487 -11.32 32.19 -6.02
CA SER A 487 -12.33 32.58 -7.00
C SER A 487 -11.88 33.63 -8.02
N ALA A 488 -10.88 34.42 -7.67
CA ALA A 488 -10.28 35.42 -8.56
C ALA A 488 -9.16 34.82 -9.44
N GLY A 489 -8.91 33.50 -9.33
CA GLY A 489 -7.83 32.81 -10.05
C GLY A 489 -6.43 33.00 -9.47
N ALA A 490 -6.29 33.63 -8.31
CA ALA A 490 -4.99 33.79 -7.66
C ALA A 490 -4.59 32.50 -6.93
N PRO A 491 -3.33 32.01 -7.10
CA PRO A 491 -2.84 30.83 -6.41
C PRO A 491 -2.92 30.94 -4.89
N THR A 492 -3.42 29.89 -4.23
CA THR A 492 -3.57 29.83 -2.76
C THR A 492 -2.57 28.87 -2.10
N GLY A 493 -1.78 28.14 -2.89
CA GLY A 493 -0.82 27.18 -2.38
C GLY A 493 0.28 27.80 -1.52
N TYR A 494 1.06 26.97 -0.83
CA TYR A 494 2.18 27.40 0.00
C TYR A 494 3.31 27.96 -0.86
N ALA A 495 3.67 29.24 -0.65
CA ALA A 495 4.58 29.98 -1.52
C ALA A 495 6.04 30.03 -1.04
N LYS A 496 6.29 29.71 0.24
CA LYS A 496 7.61 29.84 0.88
C LYS A 496 8.45 28.56 0.70
N PRO A 497 9.76 28.57 1.04
CA PRO A 497 10.58 27.37 0.95
C PRO A 497 9.99 26.15 1.63
N ALA A 498 10.16 24.96 1.03
CA ALA A 498 9.69 23.72 1.60
C ALA A 498 10.68 22.58 1.32
N ILE A 499 10.73 21.60 2.22
CA ILE A 499 11.44 20.34 2.03
C ILE A 499 10.45 19.19 2.20
N LEU A 500 10.79 18.02 1.63
CA LEU A 500 9.99 16.81 1.76
C LEU A 500 10.80 15.71 2.45
N LEU A 501 10.26 15.13 3.53
CA LEU A 501 10.84 13.97 4.19
C LEU A 501 10.31 12.69 3.54
N VAL A 502 11.22 11.79 3.15
CA VAL A 502 10.92 10.53 2.48
C VAL A 502 11.75 9.39 3.06
N ASP A 503 11.24 8.19 2.99
CA ASP A 503 11.99 6.98 3.33
C ASP A 503 11.63 5.82 2.38
N GLU A 504 12.25 4.66 2.59
CA GLU A 504 12.04 3.47 1.77
C GLU A 504 10.64 2.85 1.90
N PHE A 505 9.80 3.34 2.80
CA PHE A 505 8.38 2.99 2.91
C PHE A 505 7.43 4.07 2.38
N THR A 506 7.96 5.16 1.85
CA THR A 506 7.19 6.09 1.02
C THR A 506 6.85 5.38 -0.29
N THR A 507 5.59 4.95 -0.46
CA THR A 507 5.19 3.94 -1.44
C THR A 507 4.05 4.44 -2.33
N SER A 508 3.98 4.01 -3.60
CA SER A 508 2.83 4.20 -4.50
C SER A 508 2.46 5.69 -4.70
N ALA A 509 1.29 6.16 -4.25
CA ALA A 509 0.95 7.59 -4.28
C ALA A 509 1.93 8.45 -3.46
N GLY A 510 2.68 7.86 -2.51
CA GLY A 510 3.82 8.48 -1.84
C GLY A 510 5.00 8.70 -2.79
N ASP A 511 5.34 7.69 -3.63
CA ASP A 511 6.33 7.84 -4.70
C ASP A 511 5.90 8.93 -5.70
N VAL A 512 4.60 8.98 -6.08
CA VAL A 512 4.04 10.03 -6.94
C VAL A 512 4.26 11.40 -6.32
N PHE A 513 3.92 11.58 -5.04
CA PHE A 513 4.06 12.86 -4.36
C PHE A 513 5.53 13.31 -4.28
N ALA A 514 6.44 12.38 -3.99
CA ALA A 514 7.87 12.65 -3.97
C ALA A 514 8.39 13.03 -5.36
N ALA A 515 7.94 12.35 -6.43
CA ALA A 515 8.30 12.67 -7.80
C ALA A 515 7.75 14.03 -8.24
N LEU A 516 6.48 14.35 -7.91
CA LEU A 516 5.89 15.68 -8.15
C LEU A 516 6.73 16.78 -7.50
N PHE A 517 7.14 16.56 -6.24
CA PHE A 517 7.93 17.54 -5.48
C PHE A 517 9.30 17.79 -6.12
N GLN A 518 9.99 16.71 -6.52
CA GLN A 518 11.34 16.79 -7.11
C GLN A 518 11.32 17.32 -8.55
N ASP A 519 10.50 16.75 -9.43
CA ASP A 519 10.46 17.10 -10.86
C ASP A 519 10.02 18.54 -11.11
N ASN A 520 9.14 19.06 -10.24
CA ASN A 520 8.70 20.45 -10.30
C ASN A 520 9.55 21.40 -9.44
N LYS A 521 10.69 20.92 -8.93
CA LYS A 521 11.68 21.73 -8.17
C LYS A 521 11.04 22.49 -7.00
N ARG A 522 10.13 21.83 -6.28
CA ARG A 522 9.41 22.46 -5.18
C ARG A 522 10.32 22.70 -3.97
N GLY A 523 11.31 21.86 -3.80
CA GLY A 523 12.35 21.92 -2.79
C GLY A 523 13.10 20.60 -2.70
N PRO A 524 14.11 20.46 -1.83
CA PRO A 524 14.86 19.23 -1.69
C PRO A 524 14.07 18.13 -0.95
N LEU A 525 14.31 16.89 -1.37
CA LEU A 525 13.91 15.69 -0.65
C LEU A 525 15.01 15.31 0.35
N VAL A 526 14.62 15.03 1.58
CA VAL A 526 15.53 14.64 2.69
C VAL A 526 15.15 13.25 3.19
N GLY A 527 16.09 12.34 3.31
CA GLY A 527 15.84 11.00 3.82
C GLY A 527 16.49 9.90 3.00
N MET A 528 15.74 8.85 2.71
CA MET A 528 16.17 7.69 1.92
C MET A 528 15.35 7.55 0.64
N ARG A 529 15.84 6.75 -0.33
CA ARG A 529 15.14 6.44 -1.57
C ARG A 529 13.75 5.85 -1.28
N THR A 530 12.72 6.35 -1.93
CA THR A 530 11.35 5.82 -1.80
C THR A 530 11.23 4.36 -2.26
N ALA A 531 10.11 3.72 -2.01
CA ALA A 531 9.90 2.29 -2.28
C ALA A 531 10.07 1.93 -3.77
N GLY A 532 9.66 2.81 -4.68
CA GLY A 532 9.66 2.50 -6.11
C GLY A 532 8.49 1.60 -6.52
N ALA A 533 7.36 1.74 -5.85
CA ALA A 533 6.10 1.12 -6.22
C ALA A 533 5.45 1.92 -7.34
N GLY A 534 5.94 1.74 -8.55
CA GLY A 534 5.71 2.62 -9.68
C GLY A 534 4.56 2.22 -10.58
N GLY A 535 3.39 1.85 -10.04
CA GLY A 535 2.27 1.46 -10.88
C GLY A 535 0.89 1.61 -10.24
N SER A 536 -0.16 1.52 -11.04
CA SER A 536 -1.52 1.32 -10.58
C SER A 536 -1.81 -0.17 -10.39
N VAL A 537 -2.51 -0.53 -9.32
CA VAL A 537 -2.69 -1.92 -8.91
C VAL A 537 -4.15 -2.37 -9.03
N LEU A 538 -4.35 -3.58 -9.56
CA LEU A 538 -5.57 -4.37 -9.45
C LEU A 538 -5.47 -5.24 -8.20
N GLN A 539 -6.42 -5.13 -7.28
CA GLN A 539 -6.41 -5.90 -6.04
C GLN A 539 -7.50 -6.98 -6.03
N GLY A 540 -7.26 -8.04 -5.25
CA GLY A 540 -8.25 -9.08 -4.98
C GLY A 540 -8.62 -9.92 -6.21
N ILE A 541 -7.72 -10.04 -7.18
CA ILE A 541 -7.95 -10.86 -8.37
C ILE A 541 -7.85 -12.33 -7.96
N SER A 542 -8.84 -13.10 -8.33
CA SER A 542 -8.79 -14.54 -8.13
C SER A 542 -7.66 -15.17 -8.90
N ALA A 543 -6.74 -15.81 -8.19
CA ALA A 543 -5.50 -16.35 -8.72
C ALA A 543 -5.55 -17.84 -9.10
N GLY A 544 -6.69 -18.54 -8.88
CA GLY A 544 -6.79 -19.95 -9.17
C GLY A 544 -8.17 -20.39 -9.67
N PHE A 545 -8.23 -21.60 -10.18
CA PHE A 545 -9.45 -22.28 -10.59
C PHE A 545 -9.90 -23.31 -9.55
N TYR A 546 -8.94 -24.08 -9.02
CA TYR A 546 -9.16 -25.12 -7.99
C TYR A 546 -8.87 -24.63 -6.58
N SER A 547 -8.11 -23.52 -6.44
CA SER A 547 -7.75 -22.93 -5.16
C SER A 547 -8.43 -21.58 -4.95
N GLU A 548 -8.46 -21.12 -3.70
CA GLU A 548 -9.07 -19.84 -3.32
C GLU A 548 -8.04 -18.72 -3.16
N GLY A 549 -6.84 -18.89 -3.74
CA GLY A 549 -5.81 -17.86 -3.75
C GLY A 549 -6.26 -16.60 -4.48
N SER A 550 -5.79 -15.46 -4.02
CA SER A 550 -5.97 -14.17 -4.68
C SER A 550 -4.62 -13.48 -4.85
N THR A 551 -4.56 -12.57 -5.81
CA THR A 551 -3.35 -11.79 -6.06
C THR A 551 -3.70 -10.35 -6.39
N SER A 552 -2.72 -9.46 -6.29
CA SER A 552 -2.74 -8.13 -6.91
C SER A 552 -1.87 -8.12 -8.17
N ILE A 553 -2.16 -7.22 -9.10
CA ILE A 553 -1.43 -7.10 -10.37
C ILE A 553 -1.21 -5.61 -10.69
N THR A 554 0.03 -5.22 -10.92
CA THR A 554 0.39 -3.88 -11.42
C THR A 554 -0.02 -3.75 -12.88
N ALA A 555 -1.11 -3.03 -13.15
CA ALA A 555 -1.73 -2.90 -14.48
C ALA A 555 -1.25 -1.67 -15.27
N GLY A 556 -0.58 -0.73 -14.62
CA GLY A 556 -0.01 0.47 -15.24
C GLY A 556 1.37 0.79 -14.69
N MET A 557 2.19 1.48 -15.45
CA MET A 557 3.49 2.00 -15.00
C MET A 557 3.46 3.51 -14.87
N LEU A 558 3.91 4.03 -13.74
CA LEU A 558 4.03 5.47 -13.49
C LEU A 558 5.27 6.06 -14.18
N VAL A 559 5.05 7.12 -14.92
CA VAL A 559 6.05 7.76 -15.78
C VAL A 559 6.27 9.20 -15.35
N ARG A 560 7.50 9.52 -14.96
CA ARG A 560 7.92 10.87 -14.61
C ARG A 560 8.07 11.73 -15.86
N PRO A 561 7.85 13.05 -15.76
CA PRO A 561 8.10 13.97 -16.88
C PRO A 561 9.59 14.06 -17.24
N SER A 562 10.48 13.76 -16.30
CA SER A 562 11.94 13.88 -16.47
C SER A 562 12.62 12.52 -16.42
N THR A 563 13.59 12.30 -17.29
CA THR A 563 14.47 11.13 -17.24
C THR A 563 15.42 11.24 -16.05
N VAL A 564 15.56 10.17 -15.29
CA VAL A 564 16.47 10.08 -14.15
C VAL A 564 17.58 9.07 -14.41
N ASN A 565 18.77 9.34 -13.83
CA ASN A 565 19.90 8.44 -13.86
C ASN A 565 20.17 7.93 -12.45
N VAL A 566 19.88 6.68 -12.20
CA VAL A 566 20.05 6.03 -10.90
C VAL A 566 21.00 4.85 -11.05
N ALA A 567 21.98 4.75 -10.15
CA ALA A 567 22.95 3.66 -10.18
C ALA A 567 22.25 2.29 -10.13
N GLY A 568 22.66 1.39 -11.02
CA GLY A 568 22.08 0.06 -11.16
C GLY A 568 20.88 -0.05 -12.13
N PHE A 569 20.41 1.07 -12.69
CA PHE A 569 19.33 1.12 -13.67
C PHE A 569 19.74 1.86 -14.94
N PRO A 570 19.13 1.55 -16.11
CA PRO A 570 19.28 2.42 -17.27
C PRO A 570 18.63 3.78 -17.01
N ALA A 571 19.03 4.80 -17.76
CA ALA A 571 18.34 6.10 -17.77
C ALA A 571 16.85 5.87 -18.09
N THR A 572 15.97 6.36 -17.23
CA THR A 572 14.54 6.01 -17.30
C THR A 572 13.63 7.11 -16.74
N ASN A 573 12.37 7.07 -17.16
CA ASN A 573 11.28 7.88 -16.61
C ASN A 573 10.39 7.08 -15.65
N TYR A 574 10.61 5.77 -15.51
CA TYR A 574 9.77 4.94 -14.65
C TYR A 574 10.12 5.10 -13.16
N ILE A 575 9.09 5.05 -12.32
CA ILE A 575 9.23 4.99 -10.86
C ILE A 575 9.49 3.53 -10.43
N GLU A 576 8.93 2.56 -11.15
CA GLU A 576 8.99 1.14 -10.82
C GLU A 576 10.42 0.63 -10.60
N ASN A 577 10.70 0.06 -9.43
CA ASN A 577 12.00 -0.36 -8.90
C ASN A 577 13.04 0.76 -8.68
N VAL A 578 12.86 1.91 -9.30
CA VAL A 578 13.82 3.03 -9.26
C VAL A 578 13.56 3.94 -8.06
N GLY A 579 12.29 4.20 -7.76
CA GLY A 579 11.87 5.14 -6.72
C GLY A 579 12.30 6.57 -6.99
N VAL A 580 12.16 7.40 -5.99
CA VAL A 580 12.64 8.78 -6.01
C VAL A 580 13.84 8.91 -5.06
N GLN A 581 14.96 9.34 -5.58
CA GLN A 581 16.18 9.51 -4.79
C GLN A 581 16.10 10.81 -3.99
N PRO A 582 16.47 10.82 -2.70
CA PRO A 582 16.55 12.06 -1.94
C PRO A 582 17.71 12.96 -2.47
N ASP A 583 17.51 14.26 -2.41
CA ASP A 583 18.56 15.25 -2.69
C ASP A 583 19.57 15.34 -1.54
N ILE A 584 19.10 15.13 -0.32
CA ILE A 584 19.89 15.10 0.91
C ILE A 584 19.67 13.75 1.58
N LYS A 585 20.67 12.85 1.46
CA LYS A 585 20.57 11.51 2.03
C LYS A 585 20.81 11.55 3.54
N VAL A 586 19.78 11.18 4.31
CA VAL A 586 19.83 11.03 5.76
C VAL A 586 19.05 9.77 6.15
N ASP A 587 19.71 8.81 6.75
CA ASP A 587 19.09 7.56 7.21
C ASP A 587 18.50 7.75 8.61
N TYR A 588 17.20 7.54 8.75
CA TYR A 588 16.53 7.47 10.04
C TYR A 588 16.88 6.18 10.80
N MET A 589 17.12 5.07 10.07
CA MET A 589 17.25 3.72 10.60
C MET A 589 18.64 3.47 11.20
N THR A 590 18.98 4.26 12.22
CA THR A 590 20.21 4.13 13.02
C THR A 590 19.89 3.82 14.47
N GLN A 591 20.78 3.13 15.15
CA GLN A 591 20.65 2.82 16.58
C GLN A 591 20.59 4.12 17.41
N SER A 592 21.30 5.17 16.99
CA SER A 592 21.23 6.49 17.63
C SER A 592 19.83 7.09 17.54
N ASN A 593 19.21 7.08 16.35
CA ASN A 593 17.84 7.55 16.20
C ASN A 593 16.84 6.69 16.96
N LEU A 594 16.99 5.36 16.96
CA LEU A 594 16.13 4.46 17.73
C LEU A 594 16.14 4.83 19.22
N THR A 595 17.31 4.94 19.82
CA THR A 595 17.44 5.23 21.26
C THR A 595 17.22 6.70 21.61
N GLY A 596 17.56 7.61 20.71
CA GLY A 596 17.39 9.06 20.81
C GLY A 596 16.05 9.58 20.29
N LYS A 597 15.09 8.69 19.95
CA LYS A 597 13.76 9.06 19.41
C LYS A 597 13.85 9.96 18.19
N GLY A 598 14.82 9.71 17.32
CA GLY A 598 15.00 10.42 16.06
C GLY A 598 15.73 11.77 16.15
N ALA A 599 16.40 12.07 17.26
CA ALA A 599 17.00 13.37 17.49
C ALA A 599 17.99 13.80 16.39
N ASP A 600 18.85 12.89 15.93
CA ASP A 600 19.83 13.16 14.89
C ASP A 600 19.16 13.45 13.54
N PHE A 601 18.13 12.71 13.20
CA PHE A 601 17.35 12.92 11.97
C PHE A 601 16.60 14.26 12.01
N VAL A 602 16.00 14.59 13.16
CA VAL A 602 15.29 15.86 13.37
C VAL A 602 16.26 17.04 13.24
N GLN A 603 17.47 16.93 13.79
CA GLN A 603 18.50 17.96 13.64
C GLN A 603 18.91 18.11 12.17
N ALA A 604 19.09 17.00 11.45
CA ALA A 604 19.49 17.01 10.05
C ALA A 604 18.45 17.70 9.14
N PHE A 605 17.17 17.31 9.23
CA PHE A 605 16.16 17.97 8.39
C PHE A 605 15.87 19.41 8.83
N THR A 606 16.02 19.73 10.11
CA THR A 606 15.90 21.12 10.58
C THR A 606 16.98 22.00 9.97
N ASN A 607 18.22 21.54 9.94
CA ASN A 607 19.33 22.25 9.29
C ASN A 607 19.07 22.42 7.78
N ALA A 608 18.64 21.35 7.09
CA ALA A 608 18.29 21.41 5.67
C ALA A 608 17.18 22.44 5.39
N MET A 609 16.15 22.51 6.26
CA MET A 609 15.07 23.49 6.13
C MET A 609 15.59 24.94 6.33
N VAL A 610 16.44 25.17 7.31
CA VAL A 610 17.02 26.50 7.56
C VAL A 610 17.93 26.92 6.39
N GLU A 611 18.72 26.01 5.83
CA GLU A 611 19.53 26.24 4.64
C GLU A 611 18.64 26.62 3.45
N GLU A 612 17.54 25.90 3.23
CA GLU A 612 16.60 26.19 2.14
C GLU A 612 15.90 27.54 2.31
N ILE A 613 15.54 27.93 3.55
CA ILE A 613 15.00 29.27 3.85
C ILE A 613 16.01 30.37 3.51
N ASN A 614 17.28 30.14 3.77
CA ASN A 614 18.35 31.13 3.58
C ASN A 614 18.96 31.12 2.16
N ARG A 615 18.55 30.18 1.30
CA ARG A 615 19.04 30.08 -0.08
C ARG A 615 18.70 31.36 -0.85
N PRO A 616 19.67 32.02 -1.52
CA PRO A 616 19.40 33.15 -2.41
C PRO A 616 18.37 32.74 -3.49
N LYS A 617 17.37 33.60 -3.71
CA LYS A 617 16.31 33.36 -4.72
C LYS A 617 16.81 33.77 -6.11
#